data_3cb2a1f58fba01c93d5dbb268b267a80
#
_entry.id   3cb2a1f58fba01c93d5dbb268b267a80
#
_cell.length_a   1.000
_cell.length_b   1.000
_cell.length_c   1.000
_cell.angle_alpha   90.00
_cell.angle_beta   90.00
_cell.angle_gamma   90.00
#
_symmetry.space_group_name_H-M   'P 1'
#
loop_
_entity.id
_entity.type
_entity.pdbx_description
1 polymer ?
#
loop_
_entity_poly.entity_id
_entity_poly.type
_entity_poly.pdbx_seq_one_letter_code
_entity_poly.pdbx_strand_id
1 'polypeptide(L)'
;MSNEIFVAFATQKGGIGKSTVTALAASYLHNVQGHNVAVIDCDAPQHSIHGLRERETKLIDESLYFKALACDHFRKIRKNAYPVIASDALNALDDAERMLAEEEVKPDIVFFDMPGTLKSNGVVKTLSQMDYIFAPMSADRFVVESTLQFAVMFRDNLMTTGQAKTKEIGRAHV
;
A
#
# COMPACT_ATOMS: atom_id res chain seq x y z
N MET A 1 -5.47 -19.42 -10.08
CA MET A 1 -4.33 -18.69 -9.48
C MET A 1 -4.74 -17.24 -9.47
N SER A 2 -4.77 -16.60 -8.33
CA SER A 2 -5.03 -15.17 -8.24
C SER A 2 -3.98 -14.42 -9.06
N ASN A 3 -4.41 -13.48 -9.87
CA ASN A 3 -3.54 -12.78 -10.82
C ASN A 3 -3.16 -11.39 -10.28
N GLU A 4 -3.54 -11.10 -9.04
CA GLU A 4 -3.30 -9.83 -8.37
C GLU A 4 -1.85 -9.73 -7.93
N ILE A 5 -1.27 -8.55 -8.10
CA ILE A 5 0.09 -8.23 -7.66
C ILE A 5 0.02 -7.55 -6.30
N PHE A 6 0.68 -8.13 -5.29
CA PHE A 6 0.80 -7.58 -3.96
C PHE A 6 2.08 -6.75 -3.83
N VAL A 7 1.92 -5.48 -3.47
CA VAL A 7 3.01 -4.51 -3.39
C VAL A 7 3.03 -3.86 -2.02
N ALA A 8 4.14 -3.91 -1.30
CA ALA A 8 4.29 -3.20 -0.03
C ALA A 8 5.23 -2.00 -0.13
N PHE A 9 4.89 -0.93 0.58
CA PHE A 9 5.83 0.13 0.95
C PHE A 9 6.25 -0.08 2.40
N ALA A 10 7.53 -0.39 2.63
CA ALA A 10 8.05 -0.76 3.95
C ALA A 10 9.41 -0.12 4.23
N THR A 11 9.59 0.40 5.45
CA THR A 11 10.87 0.92 5.94
C THR A 11 10.96 0.76 7.44
N GLN A 12 12.19 0.77 7.98
CA GLN A 12 12.41 0.70 9.43
C GLN A 12 12.20 2.04 10.15
N LYS A 13 11.99 3.13 9.43
CA LYS A 13 11.87 4.47 10.01
C LYS A 13 10.52 5.09 9.69
N GLY A 14 9.88 5.68 10.69
CA GLY A 14 8.66 6.46 10.51
C GLY A 14 8.94 7.82 9.85
N GLY A 15 7.91 8.45 9.28
CA GLY A 15 7.97 9.83 8.79
C GLY A 15 8.68 10.06 7.45
N ILE A 16 9.07 9.03 6.72
CA ILE A 16 9.74 9.16 5.40
C ILE A 16 8.79 9.06 4.20
N GLY A 17 7.51 9.32 4.42
CA GLY A 17 6.55 9.45 3.33
C GLY A 17 5.99 8.14 2.75
N LYS A 18 6.10 6.98 3.43
CA LYS A 18 5.52 5.70 2.97
C LYS A 18 4.07 5.85 2.52
N SER A 19 3.19 6.24 3.43
CA SER A 19 1.75 6.40 3.17
C SER A 19 1.49 7.42 2.05
N THR A 20 2.29 8.48 1.97
CA THR A 20 2.20 9.46 0.88
C THR A 20 2.53 8.83 -0.47
N VAL A 21 3.63 8.10 -0.55
CA VAL A 21 4.04 7.43 -1.82
C VAL A 21 3.04 6.33 -2.17
N THR A 22 2.55 5.56 -1.20
CA THR A 22 1.50 4.55 -1.40
C THR A 22 0.25 5.17 -1.99
N ALA A 23 -0.27 6.25 -1.39
CA ALA A 23 -1.46 6.95 -1.86
C ALA A 23 -1.27 7.54 -3.26
N LEU A 24 -0.11 8.15 -3.53
CA LEU A 24 0.21 8.71 -4.85
C LEU A 24 0.32 7.62 -5.92
N ALA A 25 1.01 6.52 -5.64
CA ALA A 25 1.15 5.40 -6.56
C ALA A 25 -0.22 4.76 -6.86
N ALA A 26 -1.03 4.49 -5.83
CA ALA A 26 -2.36 3.96 -5.97
C ALA A 26 -3.25 4.88 -6.81
N SER A 27 -3.26 6.18 -6.49
CA SER A 27 -4.04 7.18 -7.23
C SER A 27 -3.60 7.30 -8.68
N TYR A 28 -2.30 7.33 -8.95
CA TYR A 28 -1.77 7.43 -10.31
C TYR A 28 -2.12 6.20 -11.14
N LEU A 29 -1.90 5.01 -10.62
CA LEU A 29 -2.20 3.77 -11.33
C LEU A 29 -3.69 3.60 -11.58
N HIS A 30 -4.54 3.98 -10.62
CA HIS A 30 -5.99 3.87 -10.75
C HIS A 30 -6.55 4.93 -11.69
N ASN A 31 -6.26 6.21 -11.46
CA ASN A 31 -6.91 7.32 -12.14
C ASN A 31 -6.28 7.68 -13.49
N VAL A 32 -4.97 7.40 -13.68
CA VAL A 32 -4.24 7.80 -14.89
C VAL A 32 -3.90 6.60 -15.77
N GLN A 33 -3.39 5.51 -15.18
CA GLN A 33 -2.98 4.33 -15.94
C GLN A 33 -4.11 3.33 -16.16
N GLY A 34 -5.24 3.49 -15.48
CA GLY A 34 -6.43 2.67 -15.70
C GLY A 34 -6.41 1.29 -15.04
N HIS A 35 -5.45 1.00 -14.14
CA HIS A 35 -5.44 -0.25 -13.37
C HIS A 35 -6.52 -0.26 -12.29
N ASN A 36 -7.03 -1.43 -11.94
CA ASN A 36 -7.85 -1.60 -10.75
C ASN A 36 -6.92 -1.77 -9.55
N VAL A 37 -7.07 -0.90 -8.57
CA VAL A 37 -6.18 -0.83 -7.41
C VAL A 37 -6.97 -0.99 -6.13
N ALA A 38 -6.35 -1.54 -5.10
CA ALA A 38 -6.81 -1.49 -3.72
C ALA A 38 -5.66 -1.12 -2.79
N VAL A 39 -5.98 -0.62 -1.60
CA VAL A 39 -5.00 -0.30 -0.56
C VAL A 39 -5.43 -0.93 0.76
N ILE A 40 -4.51 -1.65 1.39
CA ILE A 40 -4.62 -2.13 2.77
C ILE A 40 -3.72 -1.24 3.63
N ASP A 41 -4.33 -0.42 4.46
CA ASP A 41 -3.64 0.50 5.38
C ASP A 41 -3.35 -0.22 6.70
N CYS A 42 -2.12 -0.72 6.84
CA CYS A 42 -1.68 -1.57 7.94
C CYS A 42 -1.02 -0.77 9.07
N ASP A 43 -0.91 0.55 8.97
CA ASP A 43 -0.22 1.39 9.98
C ASP A 43 -1.18 1.78 11.12
N ALA A 44 -1.68 0.77 11.83
CA ALA A 44 -2.50 0.96 13.02
C ALA A 44 -1.67 1.56 14.18
N PRO A 45 -2.23 2.51 14.97
CA PRO A 45 -3.58 3.05 14.91
C PRO A 45 -3.71 4.30 14.02
N GLN A 46 -2.66 4.72 13.29
CA GLN A 46 -2.64 5.97 12.52
C GLN A 46 -3.59 5.92 11.32
N HIS A 47 -3.62 4.83 10.57
CA HIS A 47 -4.43 4.64 9.37
C HIS A 47 -4.50 5.90 8.48
N SER A 48 -3.31 6.38 8.06
CA SER A 48 -3.17 7.70 7.42
C SER A 48 -3.89 7.77 6.08
N ILE A 49 -3.88 6.69 5.29
CA ILE A 49 -4.53 6.64 3.97
C ILE A 49 -6.04 6.46 4.13
N HIS A 50 -6.47 5.60 5.05
CA HIS A 50 -7.87 5.42 5.36
C HIS A 50 -8.50 6.72 5.89
N GLY A 51 -7.85 7.38 6.84
CA GLY A 51 -8.30 8.68 7.34
C GLY A 51 -8.29 9.80 6.28
N LEU A 52 -7.41 9.75 5.28
CA LEU A 52 -7.46 10.63 4.12
C LEU A 52 -8.75 10.37 3.33
N ARG A 53 -9.05 9.11 3.02
CA ARG A 53 -10.25 8.71 2.29
C ARG A 53 -11.54 9.13 3.02
N GLU A 54 -11.61 8.97 4.34
CA GLU A 54 -12.76 9.43 5.12
C GLU A 54 -12.97 10.94 5.01
N ARG A 55 -11.89 11.74 5.10
CA ARG A 55 -11.95 13.21 4.92
C ARG A 55 -12.40 13.60 3.51
N GLU A 56 -11.89 12.94 2.48
CA GLU A 56 -12.30 13.18 1.08
C GLU A 56 -13.79 12.88 0.88
N THR A 57 -14.25 11.73 1.38
CA THR A 57 -15.65 11.32 1.30
C THR A 57 -16.56 12.34 1.99
N LYS A 58 -16.19 12.78 3.19
CA LYS A 58 -16.92 13.81 3.92
C LYS A 58 -17.02 15.13 3.14
N LEU A 59 -15.90 15.59 2.56
CA LEU A 59 -15.89 16.80 1.73
C LEU A 59 -16.81 16.69 0.51
N ILE A 60 -16.84 15.53 -0.12
CA ILE A 60 -17.72 15.25 -1.27
C ILE A 60 -19.19 15.27 -0.83
N ASP A 61 -19.51 14.66 0.31
CA ASP A 61 -20.89 14.60 0.82
C ASP A 61 -21.41 15.97 1.27
N GLU A 62 -20.55 16.79 1.85
CA GLU A 62 -20.92 18.12 2.37
C GLU A 62 -20.94 19.22 1.30
N SER A 63 -20.42 19.00 0.11
CA SER A 63 -20.27 20.01 -0.94
C SER A 63 -20.80 19.56 -2.30
N LEU A 64 -21.85 20.24 -2.79
CA LEU A 64 -22.37 20.02 -4.15
C LEU A 64 -21.30 20.22 -5.23
N TYR A 65 -20.37 21.15 -5.02
CA TYR A 65 -19.25 21.39 -5.94
C TYR A 65 -18.30 20.19 -6.02
N PHE A 66 -17.82 19.70 -4.87
CA PHE A 66 -16.94 18.53 -4.85
C PHE A 66 -17.65 17.25 -5.30
N LYS A 67 -18.93 17.12 -4.99
CA LYS A 67 -19.77 16.01 -5.47
C LYS A 67 -19.85 16.02 -7.01
N ALA A 68 -20.08 17.18 -7.62
CA ALA A 68 -20.10 17.32 -9.07
C ALA A 68 -18.74 16.97 -9.70
N LEU A 69 -17.63 17.45 -9.12
CA LEU A 69 -16.28 17.13 -9.58
C LEU A 69 -15.98 15.63 -9.50
N ALA A 70 -16.31 15.00 -8.38
CA ALA A 70 -16.11 13.57 -8.18
C ALA A 70 -16.93 12.75 -9.18
N CYS A 71 -18.21 13.08 -9.37
CA CYS A 71 -19.06 12.43 -10.37
C CYS A 71 -18.52 12.56 -11.80
N ASP A 72 -18.07 13.75 -12.17
CA ASP A 72 -17.49 14.00 -13.49
C ASP A 72 -16.18 13.21 -13.68
N HIS A 73 -15.31 13.21 -12.68
CA HIS A 73 -14.07 12.43 -12.68
C HIS A 73 -14.32 10.94 -12.86
N PHE A 74 -15.13 10.32 -12.00
CA PHE A 74 -15.41 8.89 -12.05
C PHE A 74 -16.14 8.46 -13.32
N ARG A 75 -17.01 9.35 -13.86
CA ARG A 75 -17.62 9.14 -15.18
C ARG A 75 -16.58 9.13 -16.30
N LYS A 76 -15.61 10.04 -16.27
CA LYS A 76 -14.53 10.12 -17.26
C LYS A 76 -13.64 8.88 -17.25
N ILE A 77 -13.22 8.43 -16.09
CA ILE A 77 -12.37 7.24 -15.96
C ILE A 77 -13.16 5.92 -16.05
N ARG A 78 -14.51 5.98 -16.01
CA ARG A 78 -15.42 4.82 -16.00
C ARG A 78 -15.14 3.83 -14.89
N LYS A 79 -14.79 4.32 -13.72
CA LYS A 79 -14.45 3.54 -12.53
C LYS A 79 -14.99 4.20 -11.28
N ASN A 80 -15.17 3.41 -10.23
CA ASN A 80 -15.41 3.92 -8.89
C ASN A 80 -14.09 4.29 -8.20
N ALA A 81 -14.15 4.93 -7.05
CA ALA A 81 -12.99 5.10 -6.19
C ALA A 81 -12.44 3.73 -5.77
N TYR A 82 -11.10 3.57 -5.79
CA TYR A 82 -10.51 2.31 -5.32
C TYR A 82 -10.71 2.11 -3.82
N PRO A 83 -10.91 0.87 -3.35
CA PRO A 83 -11.10 0.58 -1.93
C PRO A 83 -9.83 0.87 -1.11
N VAL A 84 -10.02 1.37 0.10
CA VAL A 84 -8.99 1.56 1.12
C VAL A 84 -9.49 0.90 2.40
N ILE A 85 -8.82 -0.16 2.83
CA ILE A 85 -9.20 -0.97 3.98
C ILE A 85 -8.25 -0.66 5.14
N ALA A 86 -8.79 -0.24 6.29
CA ALA A 86 -8.02 -0.14 7.52
C ALA A 86 -7.79 -1.54 8.10
N SER A 87 -6.54 -1.86 8.39
CA SER A 87 -6.12 -3.16 8.90
C SER A 87 -4.91 -2.99 9.84
N ASP A 88 -4.31 -4.06 10.25
CA ASP A 88 -3.01 -4.10 10.89
C ASP A 88 -2.11 -5.15 10.21
N ALA A 89 -0.83 -5.12 10.55
CA ALA A 89 0.14 -6.00 9.89
C ALA A 89 -0.10 -7.50 10.14
N LEU A 90 -0.85 -7.90 11.16
CA LEU A 90 -1.14 -9.29 11.46
C LEU A 90 -2.29 -9.82 10.61
N ASN A 91 -3.34 -8.99 10.42
CA ASN A 91 -4.58 -9.33 9.75
C ASN A 91 -4.61 -8.90 8.27
N ALA A 92 -3.61 -8.15 7.81
CA ALA A 92 -3.57 -7.53 6.49
C ALA A 92 -3.82 -8.49 5.31
N LEU A 93 -3.30 -9.72 5.38
CA LEU A 93 -3.50 -10.73 4.34
C LEU A 93 -4.93 -11.26 4.33
N ASP A 94 -5.47 -11.56 5.51
CA ASP A 94 -6.84 -12.08 5.65
C ASP A 94 -7.86 -11.02 5.23
N ASP A 95 -7.61 -9.74 5.54
CA ASP A 95 -8.44 -8.61 5.11
C ASP A 95 -8.35 -8.38 3.60
N ALA A 96 -7.15 -8.52 3.01
CA ALA A 96 -6.97 -8.46 1.56
C ALA A 96 -7.73 -9.60 0.85
N GLU A 97 -7.63 -10.84 1.35
CA GLU A 97 -8.36 -11.99 0.79
C GLU A 97 -9.87 -11.80 0.89
N ARG A 98 -10.36 -11.29 2.01
CA ARG A 98 -11.79 -10.98 2.20
C ARG A 98 -12.25 -9.91 1.22
N MET A 99 -11.53 -8.79 1.10
CA MET A 99 -11.82 -7.73 0.14
C MET A 99 -11.82 -8.29 -1.29
N LEU A 100 -10.82 -9.10 -1.66
CA LEU A 100 -10.77 -9.74 -2.97
C LEU A 100 -11.95 -10.70 -3.21
N ALA A 101 -12.50 -11.35 -2.19
CA ALA A 101 -13.67 -12.20 -2.33
C ALA A 101 -14.95 -11.38 -2.57
N GLU A 102 -15.08 -10.23 -1.93
CA GLU A 102 -16.28 -9.38 -1.94
C GLU A 102 -16.37 -8.44 -3.15
N GLU A 103 -15.22 -7.96 -3.69
CA GLU A 103 -15.20 -7.02 -4.81
C GLU A 103 -15.65 -7.68 -6.12
N GLU A 104 -16.59 -7.04 -6.81
CA GLU A 104 -17.06 -7.49 -8.15
C GLU A 104 -15.95 -7.32 -9.20
N VAL A 105 -15.22 -6.20 -9.13
CA VAL A 105 -14.10 -5.90 -10.02
C VAL A 105 -12.81 -6.13 -9.24
N LYS A 106 -12.13 -7.23 -9.56
CA LYS A 106 -10.88 -7.57 -8.86
C LYS A 106 -9.79 -6.53 -9.12
N PRO A 107 -9.06 -6.11 -8.09
CA PRO A 107 -7.86 -5.29 -8.27
C PRO A 107 -6.79 -6.04 -9.05
N ASP A 108 -6.10 -5.33 -9.94
CA ASP A 108 -4.86 -5.83 -10.57
C ASP A 108 -3.69 -5.74 -9.60
N ILE A 109 -3.74 -4.70 -8.74
CA ILE A 109 -2.67 -4.38 -7.78
C ILE A 109 -3.28 -4.06 -6.41
N VAL A 110 -2.76 -4.70 -5.37
CA VAL A 110 -3.09 -4.41 -3.98
C VAL A 110 -1.86 -3.84 -3.28
N PHE A 111 -1.94 -2.60 -2.82
CA PHE A 111 -0.90 -1.94 -2.04
C PHE A 111 -1.09 -2.20 -0.56
N PHE A 112 0.02 -2.46 0.14
CA PHE A 112 0.08 -2.59 1.59
C PHE A 112 0.94 -1.45 2.16
N ASP A 113 0.31 -0.52 2.88
CA ASP A 113 1.02 0.53 3.61
C ASP A 113 1.43 0.01 4.98
N MET A 114 2.69 -0.40 5.09
CA MET A 114 3.19 -1.08 6.28
C MET A 114 3.58 -0.10 7.38
N PRO A 115 3.48 -0.48 8.69
CA PRO A 115 3.91 0.35 9.78
C PRO A 115 5.42 0.66 9.72
N GLY A 116 5.83 1.75 10.40
CA GLY A 116 7.22 2.18 10.47
C GLY A 116 8.15 1.30 11.32
N THR A 117 7.69 0.12 11.74
CA THR A 117 8.47 -0.86 12.50
C THR A 117 8.40 -2.23 11.82
N LEU A 118 9.56 -2.85 11.61
CA LEU A 118 9.66 -4.17 10.98
C LEU A 118 9.89 -5.30 12.00
N LYS A 119 9.82 -4.99 13.30
CA LYS A 119 10.17 -5.95 14.37
C LYS A 119 9.02 -6.89 14.77
N SER A 120 7.80 -6.69 14.27
CA SER A 120 6.68 -7.56 14.61
C SER A 120 6.58 -8.75 13.66
N ASN A 121 6.22 -9.91 14.19
CA ASN A 121 6.03 -11.12 13.40
C ASN A 121 4.95 -10.95 12.31
N GLY A 122 3.93 -10.15 12.57
CA GLY A 122 2.90 -9.82 11.59
C GLY A 122 3.47 -9.10 10.36
N VAL A 123 4.35 -8.12 10.56
CA VAL A 123 4.99 -7.38 9.46
C VAL A 123 5.83 -8.32 8.60
N VAL A 124 6.66 -9.16 9.21
CA VAL A 124 7.51 -10.11 8.47
C VAL A 124 6.65 -11.11 7.68
N LYS A 125 5.60 -11.67 8.30
CA LYS A 125 4.65 -12.58 7.65
C LYS A 125 4.02 -11.91 6.42
N THR A 126 3.49 -10.72 6.58
CA THR A 126 2.83 -9.99 5.49
C THR A 126 3.81 -9.65 4.37
N LEU A 127 4.99 -9.10 4.70
CA LEU A 127 6.01 -8.79 3.70
C LEU A 127 6.50 -10.02 2.93
N SER A 128 6.56 -11.21 3.56
CA SER A 128 6.98 -12.43 2.87
C SER A 128 6.02 -12.88 1.76
N GLN A 129 4.78 -12.41 1.77
CA GLN A 129 3.74 -12.71 0.77
C GLN A 129 3.63 -11.64 -0.33
N MET A 130 4.42 -10.58 -0.28
CA MET A 130 4.42 -9.54 -1.31
C MET A 130 5.17 -10.00 -2.55
N ASP A 131 4.68 -9.62 -3.73
CA ASP A 131 5.40 -9.80 -5.00
C ASP A 131 6.55 -8.80 -5.11
N TYR A 132 6.30 -7.55 -4.68
CA TYR A 132 7.28 -6.46 -4.70
C TYR A 132 7.26 -5.68 -3.39
N ILE A 133 8.44 -5.29 -2.91
CA ILE A 133 8.59 -4.41 -1.75
C ILE A 133 9.34 -3.17 -2.20
N PHE A 134 8.75 -2.00 -2.00
CA PHE A 134 9.41 -0.71 -2.20
C PHE A 134 9.82 -0.12 -0.85
N ALA A 135 11.09 0.24 -0.74
CA ALA A 135 11.64 0.88 0.44
C ALA A 135 11.95 2.37 0.13
N PRO A 136 11.04 3.31 0.46
CA PRO A 136 11.31 4.73 0.30
C PRO A 136 12.56 5.15 1.07
N MET A 137 13.38 6.00 0.44
CA MET A 137 14.64 6.49 1.01
C MET A 137 14.70 8.02 0.85
N SER A 138 15.17 8.69 1.88
CA SER A 138 15.57 10.11 1.82
C SER A 138 17.09 10.20 1.74
N ALA A 139 17.62 11.41 1.47
CA ALA A 139 19.05 11.67 1.44
C ALA A 139 19.74 11.61 2.84
N ASP A 140 18.98 11.35 3.89
CA ASP A 140 19.51 11.15 5.25
C ASP A 140 20.30 9.83 5.33
N ARG A 141 21.56 9.92 5.74
CA ARG A 141 22.46 8.77 5.84
C ARG A 141 21.90 7.64 6.71
N PHE A 142 21.27 7.97 7.84
CA PHE A 142 20.70 6.96 8.73
C PHE A 142 19.49 6.24 8.11
N VAL A 143 18.71 6.94 7.28
CA VAL A 143 17.61 6.33 6.52
C VAL A 143 18.17 5.38 5.47
N VAL A 144 19.18 5.79 4.74
CA VAL A 144 19.85 4.95 3.74
C VAL A 144 20.43 3.70 4.38
N GLU A 145 21.22 3.84 5.45
CA GLU A 145 21.83 2.71 6.14
C GLU A 145 20.79 1.72 6.68
N SER A 146 19.76 2.21 7.36
CA SER A 146 18.70 1.36 7.93
C SER A 146 17.88 0.64 6.83
N THR A 147 17.60 1.32 5.73
CA THR A 147 16.87 0.73 4.60
C THR A 147 17.68 -0.34 3.89
N LEU A 148 18.97 -0.12 3.71
CA LEU A 148 19.88 -1.12 3.13
C LEU A 148 20.03 -2.34 4.05
N GLN A 149 20.18 -2.14 5.35
CA GLN A 149 20.22 -3.23 6.33
C GLN A 149 18.94 -4.08 6.28
N PHE A 150 17.77 -3.43 6.20
CA PHE A 150 16.51 -4.14 6.03
C PHE A 150 16.49 -4.97 4.74
N ALA A 151 16.83 -4.36 3.60
CA ALA A 151 16.80 -5.06 2.31
C ALA A 151 17.73 -6.28 2.28
N VAL A 152 18.94 -6.14 2.83
CA VAL A 152 19.91 -7.24 2.95
C VAL A 152 19.36 -8.34 3.87
N MET A 153 18.89 -7.98 5.05
CA MET A 153 18.33 -8.93 6.01
C MET A 153 17.14 -9.70 5.43
N PHE A 154 16.22 -9.00 4.78
CA PHE A 154 15.04 -9.63 4.18
C PHE A 154 15.43 -10.57 3.03
N ARG A 155 16.33 -10.12 2.14
CA ARG A 155 16.84 -10.97 1.06
C ARG A 155 17.52 -12.22 1.61
N ASP A 156 18.47 -12.06 2.52
CA ASP A 156 19.35 -13.15 2.96
C ASP A 156 18.62 -14.17 3.84
N ASN A 157 17.65 -13.72 4.65
CA ASN A 157 16.94 -14.62 5.56
C ASN A 157 15.62 -15.17 5.01
N LEU A 158 14.96 -14.47 4.08
CA LEU A 158 13.62 -14.85 3.63
C LEU A 158 13.57 -15.19 2.12
N MET A 159 14.16 -14.37 1.26
CA MET A 159 14.11 -14.62 -0.19
C MET A 159 15.01 -15.78 -0.58
N THR A 160 16.27 -15.81 -0.13
CA THR A 160 17.23 -16.87 -0.47
C THR A 160 16.88 -18.23 0.13
N THR A 161 16.15 -18.23 1.24
CA THR A 161 15.68 -19.47 1.90
C THR A 161 14.34 -19.97 1.33
N GLY A 162 13.74 -19.25 0.39
CA GLY A 162 12.43 -19.58 -0.19
C GLY A 162 11.25 -19.35 0.76
N GLN A 163 11.46 -18.63 1.86
CA GLN A 163 10.39 -18.28 2.82
C GLN A 163 9.58 -17.04 2.40
N ALA A 164 10.06 -16.28 1.41
CA ALA A 164 9.34 -15.16 0.84
C ALA A 164 8.99 -15.40 -0.62
N LYS A 165 7.78 -15.00 -1.00
CA LYS A 165 7.29 -14.99 -2.39
C LYS A 165 7.90 -13.82 -3.20
N THR A 166 8.47 -12.84 -2.51
CA THR A 166 8.95 -11.57 -3.05
C THR A 166 9.93 -11.75 -4.20
N LYS A 167 9.63 -11.13 -5.34
CA LYS A 167 10.45 -11.18 -6.55
C LYS A 167 11.57 -10.15 -6.51
N GLU A 168 11.29 -8.96 -5.97
CA GLU A 168 12.22 -7.84 -5.97
C GLU A 168 11.96 -6.89 -4.79
N ILE A 169 13.05 -6.30 -4.26
CA ILE A 169 13.01 -5.16 -3.34
C ILE A 169 13.51 -3.93 -4.09
N GLY A 170 12.58 -3.09 -4.53
CA GLY A 170 12.85 -1.83 -5.21
C GLY A 170 13.19 -0.71 -4.23
N ARG A 171 14.00 0.26 -4.67
CA ARG A 171 14.34 1.48 -3.92
C ARG A 171 13.63 2.66 -4.54
N ALA A 172 12.86 3.40 -3.75
CA ALA A 172 12.23 4.64 -4.18
C ALA A 172 12.93 5.83 -3.51
N HIS A 173 13.44 6.76 -4.30
CA HIS A 173 13.91 8.06 -3.80
C HIS A 173 12.70 8.99 -3.62
N VAL A 174 12.55 9.55 -2.44
CA VAL A 174 11.54 10.54 -2.06
C VAL A 174 12.22 11.88 -1.83
#